data_671ab1525eddc5cbd630fb0442376633
#
_entry.id   671ab1525eddc5cbd630fb0442376633
#
_cell.length_a   1.000
_cell.length_b   1.000
_cell.length_c   1.000
_cell.angle_alpha   90.00
_cell.angle_beta   90.00
_cell.angle_gamma   90.00
#
_symmetry.space_group_name_H-M   'P 1'
#
loop_
_entity.id
_entity.type
_entity.pdbx_description
1 polymer ?
#
loop_
_entity_poly.entity_id
_entity_poly.type
_entity_poly.pdbx_seq_one_letter_code
_entity_poly.pdbx_strand_id
1 'polypeptide(L)'
;MSKEQYIEFPEEYTRRELNARYREIPLKDTTSRLLRKYFNAMANLYGIIPLHKAKEIVFSLSPKLVTEDEFLAFAEIARHECEGYYILGGDELYTDVKHTKPLEREIIDVTLIGESIDLFIETKRSQQEKPYYVPDKKHLLEYDDPFYCEDTPEKTALRRFMEERLGLSGEKLEDAFDDLLYGVRSVSSSVEGVLSHFDK
;
A
#
# COMPACT_ATOMS: atom_id res chain seq x y z
N MET A 1 -22.27 -14.82 -13.05
CA MET A 1 -22.37 -15.45 -11.72
C MET A 1 -21.38 -14.72 -10.84
N SER A 2 -21.86 -13.92 -9.89
CA SER A 2 -21.00 -13.31 -8.88
C SER A 2 -20.41 -14.45 -8.05
N LYS A 3 -19.08 -14.61 -8.08
CA LYS A 3 -18.40 -15.50 -7.14
C LYS A 3 -18.67 -14.91 -5.76
N GLU A 4 -19.22 -15.69 -4.85
CA GLU A 4 -19.24 -15.32 -3.44
C GLU A 4 -17.79 -15.14 -3.01
N GLN A 5 -17.40 -13.91 -2.77
CA GLN A 5 -16.05 -13.56 -2.32
C GLN A 5 -16.10 -13.59 -0.80
N TYR A 6 -15.38 -14.51 -0.26
CA TYR A 6 -15.16 -14.63 1.18
C TYR A 6 -13.71 -14.31 1.45
N ILE A 7 -13.45 -13.26 2.24
CA ILE A 7 -12.09 -12.92 2.66
C ILE A 7 -11.87 -13.58 4.01
N GLU A 8 -10.83 -14.40 4.08
CA GLU A 8 -10.37 -15.00 5.32
C GLU A 8 -9.09 -14.28 5.76
N PHE A 9 -9.21 -13.48 6.82
CA PHE A 9 -8.05 -12.78 7.36
C PHE A 9 -7.23 -13.73 8.25
N PRO A 10 -5.88 -13.64 8.22
CA PRO A 10 -5.02 -14.31 9.17
C PRO A 10 -5.38 -13.89 10.61
N GLU A 11 -5.25 -14.83 11.54
CA GLU A 11 -5.40 -14.55 12.97
C GLU A 11 -4.40 -13.46 13.39
N GLU A 12 -4.88 -12.43 14.07
CA GLU A 12 -4.02 -11.40 14.65
C GLU A 12 -3.29 -11.95 15.87
N TYR A 13 -1.97 -11.75 15.90
CA TYR A 13 -1.17 -12.15 17.05
C TYR A 13 -1.07 -11.00 18.08
N THR A 14 -1.14 -11.39 19.34
CA THR A 14 -0.85 -10.45 20.41
C THR A 14 0.57 -9.94 20.32
N ARG A 15 0.83 -8.75 20.87
CA ARG A 15 2.19 -8.17 20.93
C ARG A 15 3.23 -9.12 21.55
N ARG A 16 2.81 -9.96 22.51
CA ARG A 16 3.68 -10.96 23.15
C ARG A 16 4.07 -12.05 22.16
N GLU A 17 3.12 -12.57 21.39
CA GLU A 17 3.34 -13.59 20.36
C GLU A 17 4.19 -13.06 19.22
N LEU A 18 3.90 -11.86 18.70
CA LEU A 18 4.71 -11.20 17.69
C LEU A 18 6.17 -11.06 18.15
N ASN A 19 6.39 -10.55 19.36
CA ASN A 19 7.74 -10.41 19.91
C ASN A 19 8.45 -11.77 20.07
N ALA A 20 7.73 -12.84 20.42
CA ALA A 20 8.31 -14.18 20.50
C ALA A 20 8.75 -14.68 19.13
N ARG A 21 7.87 -14.59 18.12
CA ARG A 21 8.14 -15.02 16.73
C ARG A 21 9.26 -14.22 16.08
N TYR A 22 9.30 -12.90 16.26
CA TYR A 22 10.40 -12.07 15.74
C TYR A 22 11.77 -12.39 16.35
N ARG A 23 11.83 -12.97 17.56
CA ARG A 23 13.09 -13.46 18.16
C ARG A 23 13.55 -14.79 17.56
N GLU A 24 12.67 -15.55 16.92
CA GLU A 24 12.99 -16.83 16.32
C GLU A 24 13.63 -16.67 14.93
N ILE A 25 13.42 -15.52 14.26
CA ILE A 25 14.06 -15.24 12.98
C ILE A 25 15.39 -14.49 13.18
N PRO A 26 16.40 -14.74 12.34
CA PRO A 26 17.75 -14.17 12.51
C PRO A 26 17.84 -12.70 12.04
N LEU A 27 16.83 -11.89 12.32
CA LEU A 27 16.77 -10.48 11.94
C LEU A 27 17.00 -9.57 13.16
N LYS A 28 17.76 -8.49 12.91
CA LYS A 28 17.88 -7.39 13.88
C LYS A 28 16.60 -6.56 13.90
N ASP A 29 16.22 -6.02 15.03
CA ASP A 29 15.06 -5.13 15.19
C ASP A 29 15.07 -3.95 14.19
N THR A 30 16.24 -3.40 13.88
CA THR A 30 16.40 -2.32 12.89
C THR A 30 16.05 -2.78 11.49
N THR A 31 16.39 -4.03 11.14
CA THR A 31 16.07 -4.63 9.84
C THR A 31 14.57 -4.92 9.74
N SER A 32 13.97 -5.49 10.78
CA SER A 32 12.52 -5.75 10.82
C SER A 32 11.71 -4.45 10.73
N ARG A 33 12.13 -3.39 11.44
CA ARG A 33 11.50 -2.06 11.32
C ARG A 33 11.62 -1.48 9.91
N LEU A 34 12.77 -1.64 9.26
CA LEU A 34 12.95 -1.16 7.89
C LEU A 34 12.11 -1.95 6.88
N LEU A 35 11.98 -3.27 7.04
CA LEU A 35 11.10 -4.09 6.20
C LEU A 35 9.63 -3.69 6.36
N ARG A 36 9.19 -3.44 7.61
CA ARG A 36 7.83 -2.96 7.88
C ARG A 36 7.57 -1.61 7.20
N LYS A 37 8.53 -0.69 7.28
CA LYS A 37 8.44 0.58 6.54
C LYS A 37 8.34 0.38 5.03
N TYR A 38 9.09 -0.54 4.46
CA TYR A 38 8.96 -0.89 3.04
C TYR A 38 7.56 -1.42 2.71
N PHE A 39 7.00 -2.29 3.55
CA PHE A 39 5.68 -2.87 3.32
C PHE A 39 4.59 -1.81 3.42
N ASN A 40 4.60 -0.96 4.45
CA ASN A 40 3.70 0.19 4.57
C ASN A 40 3.82 1.13 3.37
N ALA A 41 5.04 1.53 3.03
CA ALA A 41 5.29 2.43 1.92
C ALA A 41 4.79 1.87 0.59
N MET A 42 4.99 0.57 0.34
CA MET A 42 4.50 -0.08 -0.87
C MET A 42 2.99 -0.27 -0.88
N ALA A 43 2.36 -0.54 0.26
CA ALA A 43 0.91 -0.55 0.39
C ALA A 43 0.32 0.83 0.06
N ASN A 44 0.85 1.88 0.68
CA ASN A 44 0.40 3.25 0.47
C ASN A 44 0.65 3.75 -0.97
N LEU A 45 1.79 3.40 -1.59
CA LEU A 45 2.11 3.85 -2.94
C LEU A 45 1.36 3.08 -4.03
N TYR A 46 1.26 1.76 -3.88
CA TYR A 46 0.72 0.89 -4.94
C TYR A 46 -0.71 0.42 -4.68
N GLY A 47 -1.16 0.48 -3.44
CA GLY A 47 -2.42 -0.16 -3.02
C GLY A 47 -2.30 -1.68 -2.95
N ILE A 48 -1.87 -2.33 -4.04
CA ILE A 48 -1.68 -3.78 -4.14
C ILE A 48 -0.33 -4.08 -4.79
N ILE A 49 0.47 -4.95 -4.15
CA ILE A 49 1.73 -5.42 -4.74
C ILE A 49 2.03 -6.87 -4.34
N PRO A 50 2.32 -7.77 -5.31
CA PRO A 50 2.73 -9.14 -4.99
C PRO A 50 4.06 -9.19 -4.22
N LEU A 51 4.19 -10.10 -3.25
CA LEU A 51 5.40 -10.24 -2.43
C LEU A 51 6.66 -10.49 -3.24
N HIS A 52 6.59 -11.22 -4.36
CA HIS A 52 7.75 -11.39 -5.23
C HIS A 52 8.24 -10.05 -5.79
N LYS A 53 7.31 -9.15 -6.14
CA LYS A 53 7.65 -7.81 -6.64
C LYS A 53 8.16 -6.89 -5.53
N ALA A 54 7.53 -6.94 -4.37
CA ALA A 54 8.01 -6.23 -3.18
C ALA A 54 9.44 -6.66 -2.82
N LYS A 55 9.74 -7.96 -2.87
CA LYS A 55 11.09 -8.50 -2.69
C LYS A 55 12.08 -7.92 -3.70
N GLU A 56 11.75 -7.93 -5.00
CA GLU A 56 12.61 -7.34 -6.04
C GLU A 56 12.97 -5.88 -5.74
N ILE A 57 11.97 -5.08 -5.33
CA ILE A 57 12.17 -3.66 -4.98
C ILE A 57 13.08 -3.54 -3.76
N VAL A 58 12.79 -4.26 -2.67
CA VAL A 58 13.62 -4.22 -1.45
C VAL A 58 15.06 -4.62 -1.76
N PHE A 59 15.28 -5.67 -2.54
CA PHE A 59 16.63 -6.16 -2.88
C PHE A 59 17.38 -5.20 -3.80
N SER A 60 16.66 -4.50 -4.69
CA SER A 60 17.24 -3.45 -5.55
C SER A 60 17.67 -2.22 -4.74
N LEU A 61 16.79 -1.71 -3.86
CA LEU A 61 17.00 -0.47 -3.11
C LEU A 61 17.86 -0.66 -1.85
N SER A 62 17.92 -1.87 -1.32
CA SER A 62 18.70 -2.25 -0.14
C SER A 62 19.41 -3.58 -0.34
N PRO A 63 20.41 -3.65 -1.24
CA PRO A 63 21.17 -4.88 -1.49
C PRO A 63 21.77 -5.43 -0.19
N LYS A 64 21.64 -6.73 0.05
CA LYS A 64 22.17 -7.42 1.24
C LYS A 64 21.49 -7.04 2.56
N LEU A 65 20.34 -6.40 2.53
CA LEU A 65 19.57 -6.12 3.76
C LEU A 65 19.13 -7.42 4.42
N VAL A 66 18.60 -8.34 3.64
CA VAL A 66 18.11 -9.66 4.06
C VAL A 66 18.32 -10.69 2.93
N THR A 67 18.32 -11.96 3.27
CA THR A 67 18.18 -13.08 2.33
C THR A 67 16.70 -13.27 1.96
N GLU A 68 16.42 -14.11 0.95
CA GLU A 68 15.04 -14.45 0.58
C GLU A 68 14.30 -15.16 1.71
N ASP A 69 14.96 -16.10 2.40
CA ASP A 69 14.38 -16.84 3.52
C ASP A 69 14.03 -15.89 4.68
N GLU A 70 14.92 -14.95 5.00
CA GLU A 70 14.67 -13.94 6.03
C GLU A 70 13.52 -12.99 5.64
N PHE A 71 13.44 -12.58 4.36
CA PHE A 71 12.33 -11.76 3.86
C PHE A 71 10.99 -12.50 3.99
N LEU A 72 10.94 -13.77 3.60
CA LEU A 72 9.75 -14.61 3.71
C LEU A 72 9.37 -14.89 5.17
N ALA A 73 10.35 -15.16 6.03
CA ALA A 73 10.10 -15.35 7.46
C ALA A 73 9.53 -14.07 8.11
N PHE A 74 10.05 -12.90 7.72
CA PHE A 74 9.49 -11.62 8.15
C PHE A 74 8.05 -11.46 7.64
N ALA A 75 7.80 -11.67 6.35
CA ALA A 75 6.47 -11.51 5.75
C ALA A 75 5.44 -12.45 6.38
N GLU A 76 5.84 -13.69 6.75
CA GLU A 76 4.95 -14.64 7.43
C GLU A 76 4.53 -14.17 8.82
N ILE A 77 5.41 -13.48 9.56
CA ILE A 77 5.04 -12.92 10.86
C ILE A 77 4.24 -11.63 10.68
N ALA A 78 4.66 -10.77 9.74
CA ALA A 78 4.06 -9.47 9.50
C ALA A 78 2.58 -9.56 9.05
N ARG A 79 2.17 -10.65 8.41
CA ARG A 79 0.75 -10.86 8.03
C ARG A 79 -0.21 -11.01 9.21
N HIS A 80 0.33 -11.23 10.42
CA HIS A 80 -0.42 -11.35 11.67
C HIS A 80 -0.33 -10.08 12.52
N GLU A 81 0.30 -9.01 11.99
CA GLU A 81 0.30 -7.68 12.59
C GLU A 81 -0.95 -6.91 12.14
N CYS A 82 -1.50 -6.10 13.02
CA CYS A 82 -2.55 -5.15 12.68
C CYS A 82 -1.90 -3.82 12.28
N GLU A 83 -1.35 -3.77 11.05
CA GLU A 83 -0.66 -2.60 10.49
C GLU A 83 -1.52 -1.95 9.38
N GLY A 84 -0.97 -0.99 8.65
CA GLY A 84 -1.63 -0.31 7.53
C GLY A 84 -1.84 -1.18 6.28
N TYR A 85 -1.53 -2.47 6.34
CA TYR A 85 -1.64 -3.41 5.22
C TYR A 85 -2.03 -4.81 5.67
N TYR A 86 -2.58 -5.58 4.72
CA TYR A 86 -2.74 -7.02 4.83
C TYR A 86 -1.72 -7.74 3.93
N ILE A 87 -1.36 -8.98 4.27
CA ILE A 87 -0.61 -9.88 3.38
C ILE A 87 -1.48 -11.12 3.18
N LEU A 88 -2.17 -11.18 2.05
CA LEU A 88 -3.14 -12.22 1.75
C LEU A 88 -2.74 -13.04 0.53
N GLY A 89 -3.08 -14.32 0.58
CA GLY A 89 -2.98 -15.24 -0.54
C GLY A 89 -4.26 -15.30 -1.37
N GLY A 90 -4.14 -15.83 -2.59
CA GLY A 90 -5.32 -16.08 -3.42
C GLY A 90 -6.32 -17.03 -2.78
N ASP A 91 -5.87 -17.97 -1.95
CA ASP A 91 -6.68 -18.90 -1.18
C ASP A 91 -7.47 -18.22 -0.03
N GLU A 92 -7.06 -17.03 0.37
CA GLU A 92 -7.77 -16.19 1.35
C GLU A 92 -8.69 -15.15 0.69
N LEU A 93 -8.46 -14.86 -0.59
CA LEU A 93 -9.21 -13.87 -1.36
C LEU A 93 -10.28 -14.49 -2.29
N TYR A 94 -10.08 -15.73 -2.71
CA TYR A 94 -10.91 -16.38 -3.73
C TYR A 94 -11.23 -17.83 -3.37
N THR A 95 -12.49 -18.20 -3.43
CA THR A 95 -12.97 -19.54 -3.06
C THR A 95 -12.50 -20.65 -3.99
N ASP A 96 -12.06 -20.34 -5.20
CA ASP A 96 -11.58 -21.30 -6.21
C ASP A 96 -10.06 -21.55 -6.15
N VAL A 97 -9.33 -20.79 -5.33
CA VAL A 97 -7.90 -20.98 -5.09
C VAL A 97 -7.71 -21.81 -3.83
N LYS A 98 -6.99 -22.92 -3.93
CA LYS A 98 -6.81 -23.85 -2.81
C LYS A 98 -5.53 -23.63 -2.02
N HIS A 99 -4.55 -23.01 -2.62
CA HIS A 99 -3.24 -22.76 -2.01
C HIS A 99 -2.50 -21.66 -2.75
N THR A 100 -1.84 -20.79 -2.00
CA THR A 100 -0.98 -19.73 -2.52
C THR A 100 0.43 -19.87 -1.96
N LYS A 101 1.42 -19.85 -2.85
CA LYS A 101 2.82 -19.85 -2.39
C LYS A 101 3.15 -18.52 -1.71
N PRO A 102 4.07 -18.50 -0.72
CA PRO A 102 4.38 -17.27 0.03
C PRO A 102 4.70 -16.06 -0.86
N LEU A 103 5.51 -16.22 -1.92
CA LEU A 103 5.85 -15.13 -2.84
C LEU A 103 4.72 -14.69 -3.78
N GLU A 104 3.66 -15.48 -3.90
CA GLU A 104 2.46 -15.16 -4.70
C GLU A 104 1.41 -14.40 -3.88
N ARG A 105 1.57 -14.29 -2.56
CA ARG A 105 0.75 -13.44 -1.70
C ARG A 105 0.91 -11.98 -2.09
N GLU A 106 -0.05 -11.16 -1.73
CA GLU A 106 -0.09 -9.73 -2.04
C GLU A 106 -0.09 -8.90 -0.76
N ILE A 107 0.72 -7.84 -0.73
CA ILE A 107 0.59 -6.76 0.24
C ILE A 107 -0.54 -5.88 -0.29
N ILE A 108 -1.53 -5.60 0.54
CA ILE A 108 -2.76 -4.89 0.19
C ILE A 108 -3.01 -3.80 1.21
N ASP A 109 -3.19 -2.57 0.76
CA ASP A 109 -3.57 -1.46 1.64
C ASP A 109 -4.92 -1.76 2.31
N VAL A 110 -5.01 -1.53 3.63
CA VAL A 110 -6.22 -1.84 4.42
C VAL A 110 -7.46 -1.13 3.91
N THR A 111 -7.32 0.04 3.28
CA THR A 111 -8.44 0.82 2.75
C THR A 111 -9.11 0.18 1.53
N LEU A 112 -8.42 -0.74 0.85
CA LEU A 112 -8.94 -1.44 -0.33
C LEU A 112 -9.83 -2.64 0.03
N ILE A 113 -9.72 -3.14 1.26
CA ILE A 113 -10.49 -4.27 1.77
C ILE A 113 -11.20 -3.81 3.04
N GLY A 114 -12.42 -3.33 2.89
CA GLY A 114 -13.26 -2.87 3.99
C GLY A 114 -14.61 -3.62 3.98
N GLU A 115 -15.69 -2.86 3.94
CA GLU A 115 -17.06 -3.41 3.86
C GLU A 115 -17.35 -4.13 2.53
N SER A 116 -16.57 -3.82 1.47
CA SER A 116 -16.66 -4.42 0.14
C SER A 116 -15.27 -4.67 -0.43
N ILE A 117 -15.15 -5.73 -1.25
CA ILE A 117 -13.93 -6.05 -2.01
C ILE A 117 -13.89 -5.34 -3.37
N ASP A 118 -14.91 -4.56 -3.73
CA ASP A 118 -15.03 -3.96 -5.06
C ASP A 118 -13.85 -3.04 -5.38
N LEU A 119 -13.42 -2.24 -4.40
CA LEU A 119 -12.29 -1.32 -4.58
C LEU A 119 -10.97 -2.08 -4.84
N PHE A 120 -10.75 -3.20 -4.14
CA PHE A 120 -9.62 -4.09 -4.40
C PHE A 120 -9.64 -4.62 -5.84
N ILE A 121 -10.82 -5.08 -6.32
CA ILE A 121 -10.96 -5.63 -7.67
C ILE A 121 -10.73 -4.55 -8.73
N GLU A 122 -11.27 -3.35 -8.54
CA GLU A 122 -11.07 -2.21 -9.44
C GLU A 122 -9.61 -1.79 -9.48
N THR A 123 -8.96 -1.67 -8.33
CA THR A 123 -7.53 -1.34 -8.22
C THR A 123 -6.69 -2.39 -8.94
N LYS A 124 -6.92 -3.67 -8.67
CA LYS A 124 -6.20 -4.76 -9.32
C LYS A 124 -6.37 -4.75 -10.83
N ARG A 125 -7.58 -4.47 -11.32
CA ARG A 125 -7.86 -4.33 -12.76
C ARG A 125 -7.14 -3.12 -13.36
N SER A 126 -7.13 -1.99 -12.66
CA SER A 126 -6.47 -0.77 -13.13
C SER A 126 -4.95 -0.88 -13.19
N GLN A 127 -4.36 -1.77 -12.39
CA GLN A 127 -2.92 -2.02 -12.35
C GLN A 127 -2.44 -3.02 -13.44
N GLN A 128 -3.35 -3.78 -14.05
CA GLN A 128 -2.99 -4.75 -15.08
C GLN A 128 -2.18 -4.08 -16.19
N GLU A 129 -1.08 -4.74 -16.59
CA GLU A 129 -0.19 -4.31 -17.67
C GLU A 129 0.55 -2.98 -17.43
N LYS A 130 0.40 -2.34 -16.26
CA LYS A 130 1.14 -1.14 -15.91
C LYS A 130 2.44 -1.51 -15.18
N PRO A 131 3.58 -0.89 -15.56
CA PRO A 131 4.82 -1.06 -14.80
C PRO A 131 4.69 -0.39 -13.43
N TYR A 132 5.30 -0.99 -12.40
CA TYR A 132 5.43 -0.33 -11.10
C TYR A 132 6.39 0.86 -11.22
N TYR A 133 5.95 2.03 -10.76
CA TYR A 133 6.84 3.16 -10.51
C TYR A 133 7.72 2.82 -9.28
N VAL A 134 9.02 2.80 -9.45
CA VAL A 134 9.96 2.50 -8.35
C VAL A 134 10.83 3.74 -8.11
N PRO A 135 10.48 4.58 -7.13
CA PRO A 135 11.32 5.72 -6.75
C PRO A 135 12.61 5.24 -6.09
N ASP A 136 13.55 6.14 -5.84
CA ASP A 136 14.70 5.79 -5.01
C ASP A 136 14.28 5.44 -3.57
N LYS A 137 15.21 4.85 -2.81
CA LYS A 137 14.95 4.37 -1.46
C LYS A 137 14.37 5.45 -0.54
N LYS A 138 14.91 6.67 -0.61
CA LYS A 138 14.50 7.75 0.28
C LYS A 138 13.04 8.13 0.00
N HIS A 139 12.71 8.38 -1.26
CA HIS A 139 11.36 8.76 -1.67
C HIS A 139 10.36 7.62 -1.44
N LEU A 140 10.74 6.35 -1.72
CA LEU A 140 9.84 5.23 -1.40
C LEU A 140 9.48 5.19 0.09
N LEU A 141 10.46 5.37 0.98
CA LEU A 141 10.23 5.30 2.42
C LEU A 141 9.47 6.52 3.00
N GLU A 142 9.31 7.60 2.24
CA GLU A 142 8.42 8.71 2.62
C GLU A 142 6.94 8.30 2.55
N TYR A 143 6.59 7.34 1.68
CA TYR A 143 5.26 6.75 1.62
C TYR A 143 4.90 5.84 2.83
N ASP A 144 5.81 5.64 3.80
CA ASP A 144 5.45 5.06 5.11
C ASP A 144 4.42 5.94 5.86
N ASP A 145 4.40 7.23 5.56
CA ASP A 145 3.32 8.15 5.93
C ASP A 145 2.16 8.01 4.92
N PRO A 146 0.95 7.57 5.35
CA PRO A 146 -0.19 7.40 4.46
C PRO A 146 -0.69 8.71 3.83
N PHE A 147 -0.34 9.86 4.40
CA PHE A 147 -0.69 11.19 3.88
C PHE A 147 0.38 11.78 2.97
N TYR A 148 1.56 11.14 2.87
CA TYR A 148 2.62 11.64 2.00
C TYR A 148 2.18 11.69 0.54
N CYS A 149 2.44 12.83 -0.10
CA CYS A 149 2.23 13.06 -1.53
C CYS A 149 3.45 13.76 -2.10
N GLU A 150 4.06 13.19 -3.13
CA GLU A 150 5.25 13.78 -3.78
C GLU A 150 5.00 15.22 -4.22
N ASP A 151 6.02 16.07 -4.07
CA ASP A 151 6.02 17.41 -4.61
C ASP A 151 6.32 17.36 -6.11
N THR A 152 5.27 17.51 -6.92
CA THR A 152 5.37 17.53 -8.37
C THR A 152 5.07 18.92 -8.95
N PRO A 153 5.55 19.23 -10.17
CA PRO A 153 5.16 20.46 -10.86
C PRO A 153 3.63 20.60 -11.02
N GLU A 154 2.93 19.48 -11.23
CA GLU A 154 1.47 19.42 -11.38
C GLU A 154 0.77 19.77 -10.06
N LYS A 155 1.25 19.23 -8.94
CA LYS A 155 0.76 19.58 -7.59
C LYS A 155 0.94 21.08 -7.32
N THR A 156 2.11 21.63 -7.65
CA THR A 156 2.39 23.06 -7.53
C THR A 156 1.48 23.90 -8.42
N ALA A 157 1.25 23.47 -9.67
CA ALA A 157 0.35 24.17 -10.60
C ALA A 157 -1.10 24.14 -10.13
N LEU A 158 -1.56 22.99 -9.59
CA LEU A 158 -2.90 22.86 -9.01
C LEU A 158 -3.09 23.81 -7.82
N ARG A 159 -2.14 23.85 -6.90
CA ARG A 159 -2.17 24.76 -5.76
C ARG A 159 -2.29 26.22 -6.22
N ARG A 160 -1.44 26.64 -7.17
CA ARG A 160 -1.51 27.99 -7.75
C ARG A 160 -2.87 28.27 -8.40
N PHE A 161 -3.43 27.31 -9.12
CA PHE A 161 -4.76 27.45 -9.70
C PHE A 161 -5.82 27.71 -8.63
N MET A 162 -5.77 26.97 -7.51
CA MET A 162 -6.72 27.18 -6.39
C MET A 162 -6.56 28.56 -5.75
N GLU A 163 -5.34 29.06 -5.60
CA GLU A 163 -5.06 30.41 -5.12
C GLU A 163 -5.60 31.48 -6.08
N GLU A 164 -5.20 31.42 -7.35
CA GLU A 164 -5.44 32.49 -8.34
C GLU A 164 -6.87 32.49 -8.89
N ARG A 165 -7.47 31.32 -9.07
CA ARG A 165 -8.75 31.15 -9.74
C ARG A 165 -9.93 30.95 -8.80
N LEU A 166 -9.71 30.27 -7.68
CA LEU A 166 -10.74 30.01 -6.68
C LEU A 166 -10.66 31.02 -5.51
N GLY A 167 -9.59 31.83 -5.45
CA GLY A 167 -9.42 32.86 -4.41
C GLY A 167 -9.19 32.27 -3.02
N LEU A 168 -8.73 31.00 -2.94
CA LEU A 168 -8.44 30.33 -1.68
C LEU A 168 -7.08 30.81 -1.14
N SER A 169 -6.97 30.94 0.18
CA SER A 169 -5.70 31.34 0.81
C SER A 169 -5.63 30.87 2.27
N GLY A 170 -4.40 30.78 2.80
CA GLY A 170 -4.16 30.37 4.19
C GLY A 170 -4.71 28.97 4.48
N GLU A 171 -5.25 28.77 5.69
CA GLU A 171 -5.78 27.49 6.17
C GLU A 171 -6.84 26.89 5.24
N LYS A 172 -7.72 27.70 4.68
CA LYS A 172 -8.76 27.26 3.73
C LYS A 172 -8.18 26.66 2.44
N LEU A 173 -7.04 27.18 1.98
CA LEU A 173 -6.36 26.61 0.82
C LEU A 173 -5.74 25.28 1.19
N GLU A 174 -5.06 25.18 2.34
CA GLU A 174 -4.44 23.94 2.79
C GLU A 174 -5.47 22.83 2.96
N ASP A 175 -6.55 23.10 3.70
CA ASP A 175 -7.61 22.12 3.93
C ASP A 175 -8.23 21.63 2.61
N ALA A 176 -8.62 22.56 1.73
CA ALA A 176 -9.22 22.22 0.44
C ALA A 176 -8.24 21.49 -0.50
N PHE A 177 -6.95 21.80 -0.41
CA PHE A 177 -5.91 21.16 -1.21
C PHE A 177 -5.64 19.73 -0.73
N ASP A 178 -5.54 19.53 0.58
CA ASP A 178 -5.34 18.22 1.18
C ASP A 178 -6.55 17.31 0.96
N ASP A 179 -7.78 17.82 1.12
CA ASP A 179 -9.02 17.10 0.81
C ASP A 179 -9.07 16.66 -0.66
N LEU A 180 -8.67 17.54 -1.58
CA LEU A 180 -8.62 17.22 -3.00
C LEU A 180 -7.58 16.14 -3.31
N LEU A 181 -6.36 16.25 -2.76
CA LEU A 181 -5.31 15.25 -2.95
C LEU A 181 -5.72 13.89 -2.38
N TYR A 182 -6.35 13.90 -1.21
CA TYR A 182 -6.89 12.70 -0.60
C TYR A 182 -7.98 12.06 -1.47
N GLY A 183 -8.93 12.86 -1.95
CA GLY A 183 -10.01 12.40 -2.84
C GLY A 183 -9.48 11.80 -4.14
N VAL A 184 -8.53 12.48 -4.80
CA VAL A 184 -7.89 11.98 -6.03
C VAL A 184 -7.16 10.66 -5.78
N ARG A 185 -6.48 10.53 -4.67
CA ARG A 185 -5.72 9.34 -4.32
C ARG A 185 -6.60 8.15 -3.93
N SER A 186 -7.71 8.42 -3.23
CA SER A 186 -8.57 7.38 -2.65
C SER A 186 -9.64 6.87 -3.61
N VAL A 187 -10.10 7.69 -4.56
CA VAL A 187 -11.36 7.42 -5.30
C VAL A 187 -11.15 7.28 -6.79
N SER A 188 -10.02 7.72 -7.35
CA SER A 188 -9.96 7.89 -8.79
C SER A 188 -8.73 7.30 -9.46
N SER A 189 -8.97 6.26 -10.26
CA SER A 189 -8.00 5.76 -11.25
C SER A 189 -8.18 6.37 -12.64
N SER A 190 -9.17 7.25 -12.86
CA SER A 190 -9.48 7.86 -14.16
C SER A 190 -9.51 9.38 -14.10
N VAL A 191 -9.23 10.01 -15.24
CA VAL A 191 -9.31 11.48 -15.38
C VAL A 191 -10.73 11.98 -15.12
N GLU A 192 -11.75 11.26 -15.58
CA GLU A 192 -13.16 11.58 -15.39
C GLU A 192 -13.53 11.54 -13.89
N GLY A 193 -13.03 10.52 -13.16
CA GLY A 193 -13.23 10.43 -11.72
C GLY A 193 -12.60 11.61 -10.98
N VAL A 194 -11.37 12.01 -11.33
CA VAL A 194 -10.72 13.21 -10.77
C VAL A 194 -11.55 14.47 -11.07
N LEU A 195 -11.97 14.66 -12.32
CA LEU A 195 -12.74 15.85 -12.71
C LEU A 195 -14.09 15.94 -11.99
N SER A 196 -14.72 14.80 -11.66
CA SER A 196 -15.99 14.77 -10.93
C SER A 196 -15.91 15.37 -9.51
N HIS A 197 -14.72 15.45 -8.93
CA HIS A 197 -14.52 16.13 -7.65
C HIS A 197 -14.59 17.66 -7.74
N PHE A 198 -14.34 18.22 -8.92
CA PHE A 198 -14.42 19.67 -9.15
C PHE A 198 -15.85 20.16 -9.48
N ASP A 199 -16.76 19.24 -9.77
CA ASP A 199 -18.16 19.58 -10.15
C ASP A 199 -19.11 19.64 -8.93
N LYS A 200 -18.57 19.47 -7.71
CA LYS A 200 -19.30 19.57 -6.43
C LYS A 200 -18.99 20.85 -5.70
#